data_22897d61af7998ea29828a2a0d36aed6
#
_entry.id   22897d61af7998ea29828a2a0d36aed6
#
_cell.length_a   1.000
_cell.length_b   1.000
_cell.length_c   1.000
_cell.angle_alpha   90.00
_cell.angle_beta   90.00
_cell.angle_gamma   90.00
#
_symmetry.space_group_name_H-M   'P 1'
#
loop_
_entity.id
_entity.type
_entity.pdbx_description
1 polymer ?
#
loop_
_entity_poly.entity_id
_entity_poly.type
_entity_poly.pdbx_seq_one_letter_code
_entity_poly.pdbx_strand_id
1 'polypeptide(L)'
;MIHPHTELRFISAEIGYGVVVTRCIPKGTITWALDKLDQTFTQQEVNVMDEVYKQILHKYSYRDNHGDLVLCWDHSRYVNHSFNSNCITTAYNFEMAVRDIYLGEELTDDYGYLNCLEPFRCLPEPNSSRTHVLPDDLLHFYKEWDDKVSAAFIHFNKENQPLAFLIDPVHRKKVNGVANGVEPMDSTLNCYYSPDKHRMELKEELLNAHSYAYVSN
;
A
#
# COMPACT_ATOMS: atom_id res chain seq x y z
N MET A 1 7.92 4.28 6.04
CA MET A 1 8.59 5.64 6.00
C MET A 1 8.39 6.25 4.63
N ILE A 2 7.98 7.52 4.60
CA ILE A 2 7.75 8.27 3.36
C ILE A 2 9.03 8.94 2.83
N HIS A 3 9.05 9.23 1.53
CA HIS A 3 10.19 9.86 0.85
C HIS A 3 10.57 11.22 1.47
N PRO A 4 11.87 11.51 1.72
CA PRO A 4 12.29 12.72 2.43
C PRO A 4 12.01 14.03 1.69
N HIS A 5 11.72 14.00 0.39
CA HIS A 5 11.30 15.18 -0.37
C HIS A 5 9.78 15.39 -0.34
N THR A 6 9.16 15.18 0.80
CA THR A 6 7.72 15.41 1.03
C THR A 6 7.48 16.22 2.29
N GLU A 7 6.35 16.89 2.35
CA GLU A 7 5.88 17.59 3.54
C GLU A 7 4.37 17.48 3.69
N LEU A 8 3.87 17.56 4.92
CA LEU A 8 2.45 17.67 5.19
C LEU A 8 1.96 19.09 4.91
N ARG A 9 0.90 19.24 4.11
CA ARG A 9 0.32 20.53 3.75
C ARG A 9 -1.20 20.50 3.84
N PHE A 10 -1.81 21.62 4.27
CA PHE A 10 -3.26 21.76 4.15
C PHE A 10 -3.62 21.99 2.68
N ILE A 11 -4.49 21.15 2.14
CA ILE A 11 -4.90 21.17 0.72
C ILE A 11 -6.15 22.03 0.55
N SER A 12 -7.24 21.66 1.24
CA SER A 12 -8.51 22.41 1.20
C SER A 12 -9.38 22.06 2.40
N ALA A 13 -10.47 22.81 2.61
CA ALA A 13 -11.43 22.48 3.66
C ALA A 13 -12.17 21.17 3.42
N GLU A 14 -12.28 20.71 2.18
CA GLU A 14 -12.95 19.47 1.79
C GLU A 14 -12.05 18.25 1.97
N ILE A 15 -10.77 18.36 1.60
CA ILE A 15 -9.78 17.27 1.65
C ILE A 15 -9.08 17.24 3.01
N GLY A 16 -8.78 18.38 3.59
CA GLY A 16 -7.96 18.52 4.79
C GLY A 16 -6.47 18.60 4.45
N TYR A 17 -5.67 17.74 5.09
CA TYR A 17 -4.23 17.67 4.85
C TYR A 17 -3.90 16.62 3.79
N GLY A 18 -2.80 16.87 3.08
CA GLY A 18 -2.22 15.95 2.11
C GLY A 18 -0.69 16.03 2.12
N VAL A 19 -0.05 15.13 1.41
CA VAL A 19 1.40 15.06 1.30
C VAL A 19 1.83 15.71 0.00
N VAL A 20 2.68 16.72 0.08
CA VAL A 20 3.12 17.50 -1.08
C VAL A 20 4.62 17.33 -1.30
N VAL A 21 5.03 17.21 -2.56
CA VAL A 21 6.42 17.01 -2.97
C VAL A 21 7.18 18.35 -2.91
N THR A 22 8.30 18.34 -2.19
CA THR A 22 9.17 19.52 -1.99
C THR A 22 10.34 19.61 -2.99
N ARG A 23 10.61 18.53 -3.71
CA ARG A 23 11.54 18.44 -4.85
C ARG A 23 11.05 17.34 -5.78
N CYS A 24 11.36 17.44 -7.07
CA CYS A 24 10.98 16.42 -8.03
C CYS A 24 11.37 15.01 -7.53
N ILE A 25 10.41 14.09 -7.58
CA ILE A 25 10.59 12.65 -7.35
C ILE A 25 10.44 11.98 -8.71
N PRO A 26 11.53 11.45 -9.30
CA PRO A 26 11.49 10.82 -10.61
C PRO A 26 10.68 9.52 -10.63
N LYS A 27 10.12 9.18 -11.78
CA LYS A 27 9.52 7.86 -12.03
C LYS A 27 10.50 6.74 -11.68
N GLY A 28 10.00 5.72 -10.98
CA GLY A 28 10.80 4.57 -10.51
C GLY A 28 11.46 4.77 -9.16
N THR A 29 11.23 5.92 -8.48
CA THR A 29 11.70 6.16 -7.13
C THR A 29 10.72 5.59 -6.11
N ILE A 30 11.21 4.96 -5.04
CA ILE A 30 10.39 4.53 -3.89
C ILE A 30 9.86 5.77 -3.19
N THR A 31 8.52 5.87 -3.08
CA THR A 31 7.82 7.00 -2.44
C THR A 31 7.48 6.74 -0.99
N TRP A 32 7.21 5.49 -0.66
CA TRP A 32 7.01 4.99 0.70
C TRP A 32 7.52 3.56 0.81
N ALA A 33 7.96 3.16 1.99
CA ALA A 33 8.30 1.78 2.32
C ALA A 33 7.91 1.47 3.76
N LEU A 34 7.35 0.27 3.98
CA LEU A 34 7.04 -0.25 5.30
C LEU A 34 8.32 -0.28 6.15
N ASP A 35 8.23 0.20 7.38
CA ASP A 35 9.35 0.21 8.29
C ASP A 35 8.99 -0.26 9.72
N LYS A 36 10.00 -0.35 10.59
CA LYS A 36 9.86 -0.87 11.95
C LYS A 36 9.08 0.02 12.91
N LEU A 37 8.79 1.26 12.54
CA LEU A 37 8.01 2.19 13.35
C LEU A 37 6.53 2.18 12.98
N ASP A 38 6.17 1.59 11.82
CA ASP A 38 4.79 1.34 11.45
C ASP A 38 4.18 0.29 12.38
N GLN A 39 2.94 0.51 12.80
CA GLN A 39 2.24 -0.35 13.74
C GLN A 39 1.21 -1.20 13.01
N THR A 40 1.27 -2.50 13.22
CA THR A 40 0.30 -3.45 12.67
C THR A 40 -0.63 -3.92 13.77
N PHE A 41 -1.94 -3.92 13.51
CA PHE A 41 -2.99 -4.34 14.44
C PHE A 41 -3.82 -5.44 13.81
N THR A 42 -3.85 -6.60 14.45
CA THR A 42 -4.71 -7.71 14.05
C THR A 42 -6.19 -7.35 14.24
N GLN A 43 -7.07 -8.03 13.51
CA GLN A 43 -8.52 -7.84 13.70
C GLN A 43 -8.96 -8.16 15.15
N GLN A 44 -8.28 -9.10 15.83
CA GLN A 44 -8.58 -9.45 17.22
C GLN A 44 -8.23 -8.30 18.16
N GLU A 45 -7.08 -7.67 17.99
CA GLU A 45 -6.67 -6.49 18.78
C GLU A 45 -7.61 -5.32 18.54
N VAL A 46 -7.97 -5.04 17.29
CA VAL A 46 -8.90 -3.96 16.95
C VAL A 46 -10.29 -4.18 17.59
N ASN A 47 -10.80 -5.41 17.59
CA ASN A 47 -12.12 -5.72 18.10
C ASN A 47 -12.28 -5.39 19.60
N VAL A 48 -11.21 -5.48 20.40
CA VAL A 48 -11.23 -5.21 21.84
C VAL A 48 -10.83 -3.77 22.22
N MET A 49 -10.45 -2.94 21.24
CA MET A 49 -10.11 -1.53 21.47
C MET A 49 -11.34 -0.69 21.76
N ASP A 50 -11.14 0.42 22.46
CA ASP A 50 -12.14 1.47 22.59
C ASP A 50 -12.48 2.10 21.24
N GLU A 51 -13.73 2.56 21.11
CA GLU A 51 -14.27 3.07 19.85
C GLU A 51 -13.45 4.24 19.26
N VAL A 52 -12.88 5.08 20.12
CA VAL A 52 -12.03 6.21 19.70
C VAL A 52 -10.79 5.73 18.93
N TYR A 53 -10.16 4.62 19.37
CA TYR A 53 -9.00 4.06 18.67
C TYR A 53 -9.41 3.39 17.35
N LYS A 54 -10.54 2.70 17.32
CA LYS A 54 -11.11 2.12 16.09
C LYS A 54 -11.32 3.19 15.02
N GLN A 55 -11.92 4.32 15.40
CA GLN A 55 -12.15 5.44 14.48
C GLN A 55 -10.83 6.02 13.93
N ILE A 56 -9.78 6.10 14.75
CA ILE A 56 -8.45 6.55 14.31
C ILE A 56 -7.85 5.55 13.33
N LEU A 57 -7.88 4.26 13.64
CA LEU A 57 -7.35 3.21 12.78
C LEU A 57 -8.12 3.15 11.45
N HIS A 58 -9.45 3.19 11.48
CA HIS A 58 -10.26 3.20 10.25
C HIS A 58 -9.97 4.40 9.34
N LYS A 59 -9.56 5.52 9.93
CA LYS A 59 -9.28 6.75 9.16
C LYS A 59 -7.87 6.79 8.58
N TYR A 60 -6.87 6.23 9.28
CA TYR A 60 -5.46 6.50 9.00
C TYR A 60 -4.62 5.26 8.71
N SER A 61 -5.23 4.07 8.74
CA SER A 61 -4.55 2.82 8.41
C SER A 61 -5.01 2.28 7.06
N TYR A 62 -4.15 1.53 6.43
CA TYR A 62 -4.54 0.65 5.33
C TYR A 62 -4.62 -0.79 5.83
N ARG A 63 -5.25 -1.67 5.04
CA ARG A 63 -5.32 -3.10 5.32
C ARG A 63 -4.33 -3.85 4.44
N ASP A 64 -3.50 -4.69 5.04
CA ASP A 64 -2.59 -5.55 4.30
C ASP A 64 -3.30 -6.81 3.75
N ASN A 65 -2.54 -7.68 3.08
CA ASN A 65 -3.05 -8.92 2.50
C ASN A 65 -3.37 -10.02 3.52
N HIS A 66 -3.02 -9.83 4.79
CA HIS A 66 -3.41 -10.69 5.91
C HIS A 66 -4.71 -10.22 6.58
N GLY A 67 -5.16 -9.03 6.26
CA GLY A 67 -6.35 -8.40 6.83
C GLY A 67 -6.05 -7.55 8.05
N ASP A 68 -4.79 -7.35 8.39
CA ASP A 68 -4.35 -6.53 9.50
C ASP A 68 -4.32 -5.03 9.12
N LEU A 69 -4.58 -4.16 10.09
CA LEU A 69 -4.51 -2.72 9.89
C LEU A 69 -3.10 -2.21 10.16
N VAL A 70 -2.52 -1.52 9.19
CA VAL A 70 -1.19 -0.92 9.27
C VAL A 70 -1.32 0.58 9.41
N LEU A 71 -0.91 1.12 10.56
CA LEU A 71 -0.87 2.56 10.86
C LEU A 71 0.55 3.07 10.64
N CYS A 72 0.73 3.88 9.62
CA CYS A 72 2.00 4.53 9.36
C CYS A 72 2.30 5.56 10.46
N TRP A 73 3.55 5.57 10.95
CA TRP A 73 3.96 6.43 12.05
C TRP A 73 4.20 7.88 11.61
N ASP A 74 4.58 8.08 10.34
CA ASP A 74 4.90 9.40 9.78
C ASP A 74 3.71 10.01 9.01
N HIS A 75 3.97 11.04 8.23
CA HIS A 75 2.91 11.73 7.49
C HIS A 75 2.43 10.99 6.23
N SER A 76 2.95 9.80 5.90
CA SER A 76 2.42 8.96 4.81
C SER A 76 0.94 8.63 5.00
N ARG A 77 0.45 8.51 6.24
CA ARG A 77 -0.97 8.31 6.55
C ARG A 77 -1.91 9.44 6.09
N TYR A 78 -1.37 10.52 5.54
CA TYR A 78 -2.12 11.64 4.95
C TYR A 78 -1.98 11.69 3.43
N VAL A 79 -1.40 10.67 2.78
CA VAL A 79 -1.44 10.53 1.33
C VAL A 79 -2.89 10.35 0.92
N ASN A 80 -3.39 11.21 0.03
CA ASN A 80 -4.79 11.22 -0.38
C ASN A 80 -5.03 10.32 -1.59
N HIS A 81 -6.31 10.01 -1.81
CA HIS A 81 -6.75 9.21 -2.93
C HIS A 81 -6.73 9.98 -4.25
N SER A 82 -6.36 9.29 -5.33
CA SER A 82 -6.65 9.66 -6.70
C SER A 82 -6.76 8.41 -7.58
N PHE A 83 -7.78 8.32 -8.43
CA PHE A 83 -7.86 7.27 -9.46
C PHE A 83 -6.78 7.40 -10.53
N ASN A 84 -6.16 8.59 -10.64
CA ASN A 84 -5.00 8.84 -11.48
C ASN A 84 -3.75 9.07 -10.62
N SER A 85 -3.55 8.19 -9.64
CA SER A 85 -2.47 8.28 -8.66
C SER A 85 -1.09 8.35 -9.30
N ASN A 86 -0.17 9.04 -8.64
CA ASN A 86 1.23 9.13 -9.06
C ASN A 86 2.15 8.15 -8.33
N CYS A 87 1.64 7.50 -7.29
CA CYS A 87 2.28 6.38 -6.62
C CYS A 87 1.41 5.14 -6.74
N ILE A 88 2.03 3.97 -6.76
CA ILE A 88 1.34 2.68 -6.76
C ILE A 88 2.12 1.72 -5.86
N THR A 89 1.36 0.94 -5.09
CA THR A 89 1.91 -0.14 -4.25
C THR A 89 2.56 -1.24 -5.09
N THR A 90 3.47 -1.97 -4.47
CA THR A 90 4.11 -3.16 -5.04
C THR A 90 3.87 -4.37 -4.13
N ALA A 91 4.10 -5.57 -4.64
CA ALA A 91 4.09 -6.79 -3.83
C ALA A 91 5.29 -6.91 -2.85
N TYR A 92 6.06 -5.85 -2.66
CA TYR A 92 7.32 -5.85 -1.92
C TYR A 92 7.32 -4.92 -0.71
N ASN A 93 6.15 -4.53 -0.20
CA ASN A 93 5.95 -3.63 0.93
C ASN A 93 6.57 -2.24 0.74
N PHE A 94 6.55 -1.73 -0.48
CA PHE A 94 6.84 -0.33 -0.79
C PHE A 94 6.00 0.17 -1.97
N GLU A 95 5.87 1.48 -2.07
CA GLU A 95 5.23 2.18 -3.17
C GLU A 95 6.26 2.87 -4.05
N MET A 96 5.91 3.06 -5.30
CA MET A 96 6.80 3.61 -6.32
C MET A 96 6.11 4.71 -7.12
N ALA A 97 6.83 5.79 -7.41
CA ALA A 97 6.40 6.80 -8.37
C ALA A 97 6.28 6.20 -9.78
N VAL A 98 5.07 6.21 -10.35
CA VAL A 98 4.80 5.66 -11.69
C VAL A 98 4.92 6.70 -12.81
N ARG A 99 5.14 7.96 -12.44
CA ARG A 99 5.53 9.08 -13.29
C ARG A 99 6.42 10.03 -12.50
N ASP A 100 7.04 11.01 -13.18
CA ASP A 100 7.69 12.10 -12.46
C ASP A 100 6.66 12.89 -11.66
N ILE A 101 6.99 13.22 -10.39
CA ILE A 101 6.17 14.00 -9.49
C ILE A 101 6.92 15.30 -9.21
N TYR A 102 6.36 16.42 -9.67
CA TYR A 102 7.05 17.69 -9.64
C TYR A 102 6.83 18.45 -8.33
N LEU A 103 7.74 19.38 -8.04
CA LEU A 103 7.64 20.28 -6.89
C LEU A 103 6.24 20.90 -6.78
N GLY A 104 5.63 20.76 -5.62
CA GLY A 104 4.31 21.30 -5.31
C GLY A 104 3.13 20.40 -5.69
N GLU A 105 3.36 19.29 -6.43
CA GLU A 105 2.32 18.29 -6.65
C GLU A 105 2.04 17.50 -5.36
N GLU A 106 0.80 17.09 -5.20
CA GLU A 106 0.38 16.18 -4.15
C GLU A 106 0.79 14.74 -4.49
N LEU A 107 1.35 14.03 -3.52
CA LEU A 107 1.56 12.58 -3.60
C LEU A 107 0.20 11.90 -3.41
N THR A 108 -0.17 11.01 -4.31
CA THR A 108 -1.49 10.36 -4.28
C THR A 108 -1.42 8.88 -4.57
N ASP A 109 -2.32 8.13 -3.94
CA ASP A 109 -2.50 6.70 -4.09
C ASP A 109 -3.90 6.37 -4.61
N ASP A 110 -4.05 5.25 -5.31
CA ASP A 110 -5.37 4.69 -5.57
C ASP A 110 -5.77 3.79 -4.38
N TYR A 111 -6.71 4.23 -3.56
CA TYR A 111 -7.15 3.45 -2.40
C TYR A 111 -7.80 2.11 -2.75
N GLY A 112 -8.06 1.84 -4.03
CA GLY A 112 -8.54 0.55 -4.50
C GLY A 112 -7.62 -0.64 -4.19
N TYR A 113 -6.33 -0.41 -3.93
CA TYR A 113 -5.40 -1.46 -3.50
C TYR A 113 -5.17 -1.52 -1.97
N LEU A 114 -5.85 -0.69 -1.19
CA LEU A 114 -5.69 -0.66 0.27
C LEU A 114 -6.67 -1.59 1.02
N ASN A 115 -7.35 -2.49 0.30
CA ASN A 115 -8.25 -3.49 0.85
C ASN A 115 -9.35 -2.88 1.75
N CYS A 116 -10.03 -1.83 1.31
CA CYS A 116 -11.18 -1.28 2.03
C CYS A 116 -12.28 -2.35 2.16
N LEU A 117 -12.97 -2.38 3.31
CA LEU A 117 -14.04 -3.35 3.53
C LEU A 117 -15.40 -2.86 3.01
N GLU A 118 -15.58 -1.56 2.90
CA GLU A 118 -16.82 -0.93 2.46
C GLU A 118 -16.55 0.07 1.33
N PRO A 119 -17.44 0.14 0.34
CA PRO A 119 -17.32 1.14 -0.70
C PRO A 119 -17.38 2.56 -0.12
N PHE A 120 -16.56 3.46 -0.65
CA PHE A 120 -16.73 4.88 -0.36
C PHE A 120 -16.68 5.71 -1.63
N ARG A 121 -17.46 6.79 -1.62
CA ARG A 121 -17.55 7.72 -2.74
C ARG A 121 -16.38 8.70 -2.71
N CYS A 122 -15.74 8.86 -3.88
CA CYS A 122 -14.66 9.82 -4.08
C CYS A 122 -15.17 11.11 -4.75
N LEU A 123 -14.36 12.15 -4.68
CA LEU A 123 -14.58 13.36 -5.46
C LEU A 123 -14.42 13.03 -6.96
N PRO A 124 -15.21 13.69 -7.84
CA PRO A 124 -15.04 13.52 -9.27
C PRO A 124 -13.67 13.97 -9.73
N GLU A 125 -12.99 13.14 -10.52
CA GLU A 125 -11.70 13.46 -11.10
C GLU A 125 -11.78 13.62 -12.62
N PRO A 126 -11.06 14.60 -13.20
CA PRO A 126 -10.86 14.65 -14.65
C PRO A 126 -10.19 13.35 -15.12
N ASN A 127 -10.65 12.80 -16.22
CA ASN A 127 -10.09 11.60 -16.85
C ASN A 127 -10.31 10.27 -16.09
N SER A 128 -11.18 10.22 -15.09
CA SER A 128 -11.64 8.98 -14.48
C SER A 128 -13.16 8.86 -14.59
N SER A 129 -13.64 7.67 -14.97
CA SER A 129 -15.05 7.32 -14.86
C SER A 129 -15.39 6.66 -13.52
N ARG A 130 -14.38 6.30 -12.73
CA ARG A 130 -14.56 5.76 -11.39
C ARG A 130 -15.02 6.87 -10.46
N THR A 131 -15.99 6.54 -9.60
CA THR A 131 -16.58 7.47 -8.61
C THR A 131 -16.57 6.90 -7.21
N HIS A 132 -16.20 5.63 -7.07
CA HIS A 132 -16.10 4.91 -5.81
C HIS A 132 -14.84 4.05 -5.77
N VAL A 133 -14.27 3.92 -4.60
CA VAL A 133 -13.35 2.84 -4.27
C VAL A 133 -14.19 1.67 -3.77
N LEU A 134 -13.91 0.47 -4.28
CA LEU A 134 -14.63 -0.76 -3.96
C LEU A 134 -13.71 -1.78 -3.31
N PRO A 135 -14.24 -2.68 -2.44
CA PRO A 135 -13.44 -3.72 -1.78
C PRO A 135 -12.72 -4.68 -2.73
N ASP A 136 -13.25 -4.84 -3.95
CA ASP A 136 -12.73 -5.74 -4.97
C ASP A 136 -12.00 -5.02 -6.12
N ASP A 137 -11.68 -3.73 -5.97
CA ASP A 137 -10.98 -2.96 -7.00
C ASP A 137 -9.65 -3.62 -7.41
N LEU A 138 -8.91 -4.21 -6.46
CA LEU A 138 -7.67 -4.93 -6.75
C LEU A 138 -7.88 -6.07 -7.75
N LEU A 139 -9.00 -6.78 -7.68
CA LEU A 139 -9.31 -7.87 -8.62
C LEU A 139 -9.60 -7.36 -10.03
N HIS A 140 -10.04 -6.11 -10.17
CA HIS A 140 -10.44 -5.52 -11.44
C HIS A 140 -9.32 -4.69 -12.09
N PHE A 141 -8.49 -3.99 -11.29
CA PHE A 141 -7.52 -3.01 -11.79
C PHE A 141 -6.06 -3.42 -11.63
N TYR A 142 -5.72 -4.56 -11.00
CA TYR A 142 -4.34 -4.97 -10.77
C TYR A 142 -3.47 -4.99 -12.03
N LYS A 143 -4.04 -5.36 -13.21
CA LYS A 143 -3.28 -5.39 -14.45
C LYS A 143 -2.82 -4.00 -14.89
N GLU A 144 -3.70 -3.00 -14.74
CA GLU A 144 -3.34 -1.61 -15.05
C GLU A 144 -2.26 -1.11 -14.10
N TRP A 145 -2.36 -1.42 -12.82
CA TRP A 145 -1.34 -1.07 -11.82
C TRP A 145 -0.03 -1.80 -12.07
N ASP A 146 -0.07 -3.09 -12.37
CA ASP A 146 1.11 -3.89 -12.72
C ASP A 146 1.85 -3.32 -13.94
N ASP A 147 1.13 -2.93 -14.98
CA ASP A 147 1.71 -2.30 -16.18
C ASP A 147 2.44 -1.00 -15.83
N LYS A 148 1.81 -0.14 -15.02
CA LYS A 148 2.40 1.14 -14.58
C LYS A 148 3.64 0.92 -13.71
N VAL A 149 3.58 0.01 -12.74
CA VAL A 149 4.71 -0.31 -11.84
C VAL A 149 5.83 -0.98 -12.61
N SER A 150 5.55 -1.93 -13.49
CA SER A 150 6.57 -2.57 -14.34
C SER A 150 7.30 -1.54 -15.21
N ALA A 151 6.57 -0.59 -15.80
CA ALA A 151 7.15 0.51 -16.54
C ALA A 151 7.97 1.49 -15.68
N ALA A 152 7.69 1.57 -14.38
CA ALA A 152 8.47 2.36 -13.45
C ALA A 152 9.75 1.65 -13.00
N PHE A 153 9.72 0.33 -12.80
CA PHE A 153 10.89 -0.47 -12.45
C PHE A 153 12.08 -0.34 -13.43
N ILE A 154 11.83 -0.06 -14.71
CA ILE A 154 12.87 0.21 -15.73
C ILE A 154 13.78 1.39 -15.33
N HIS A 155 13.26 2.29 -14.48
CA HIS A 155 13.98 3.48 -14.01
C HIS A 155 14.61 3.26 -12.62
N PHE A 156 14.23 2.23 -11.87
CA PHE A 156 14.62 2.00 -10.49
C PHE A 156 16.13 2.15 -10.23
N ASN A 157 16.96 1.48 -11.03
CA ASN A 157 18.42 1.53 -10.89
C ASN A 157 19.07 2.82 -11.45
N LYS A 158 18.31 3.68 -12.12
CA LYS A 158 18.80 4.93 -12.70
C LYS A 158 18.61 6.11 -11.75
N GLU A 159 17.70 5.96 -10.79
CA GLU A 159 17.31 7.02 -9.87
C GLU A 159 17.92 6.80 -8.49
N ASN A 160 18.08 7.89 -7.75
CA ASN A 160 18.47 7.82 -6.36
C ASN A 160 17.33 7.23 -5.53
N GLN A 161 17.64 6.21 -4.74
CA GLN A 161 16.66 5.46 -3.93
C GLN A 161 16.90 5.70 -2.43
N PRO A 162 16.44 6.83 -1.85
CA PRO A 162 16.74 7.15 -0.45
C PRO A 162 16.11 6.17 0.54
N LEU A 163 15.08 5.42 0.13
CA LEU A 163 14.39 4.42 0.94
C LEU A 163 14.79 2.97 0.65
N ALA A 164 15.74 2.71 -0.27
CA ALA A 164 16.12 1.34 -0.63
C ALA A 164 16.64 0.51 0.54
N PHE A 165 17.17 1.14 1.59
CA PHE A 165 17.62 0.44 2.80
C PHE A 165 16.48 -0.21 3.59
N LEU A 166 15.22 0.22 3.37
CA LEU A 166 14.00 -0.32 3.99
C LEU A 166 13.43 -1.53 3.26
N ILE A 167 13.87 -1.80 2.02
CA ILE A 167 13.41 -2.99 1.30
C ILE A 167 13.68 -4.22 2.16
N ASP A 168 12.63 -4.96 2.49
CA ASP A 168 12.72 -6.17 3.29
C ASP A 168 13.78 -7.12 2.69
N PRO A 169 14.71 -7.66 3.48
CA PRO A 169 15.71 -8.61 3.03
C PRO A 169 15.15 -9.77 2.21
N VAL A 170 13.94 -10.24 2.51
CA VAL A 170 13.27 -11.33 1.78
C VAL A 170 12.97 -10.93 0.32
N HIS A 171 12.67 -9.66 0.07
CA HIS A 171 12.33 -9.15 -1.25
C HIS A 171 13.53 -8.61 -2.05
N ARG A 172 14.68 -8.33 -1.41
CA ARG A 172 15.82 -7.65 -2.07
C ARG A 172 16.31 -8.34 -3.33
N LYS A 173 16.43 -9.69 -3.30
CA LYS A 173 16.88 -10.46 -4.47
C LYS A 173 15.89 -10.28 -5.62
N LYS A 174 14.60 -10.42 -5.35
CA LYS A 174 13.54 -10.30 -6.34
C LYS A 174 13.47 -8.89 -6.92
N VAL A 175 13.43 -7.86 -6.07
CA VAL A 175 13.42 -6.45 -6.48
C VAL A 175 14.62 -6.12 -7.39
N ASN A 176 15.83 -6.58 -7.03
CA ASN A 176 17.01 -6.40 -7.87
C ASN A 176 16.88 -7.13 -9.22
N GLY A 177 16.31 -8.34 -9.23
CA GLY A 177 16.05 -9.10 -10.45
C GLY A 177 15.10 -8.37 -11.40
N VAL A 178 13.99 -7.85 -10.85
CA VAL A 178 13.00 -7.05 -11.58
C VAL A 178 13.64 -5.76 -12.12
N ALA A 179 14.35 -5.01 -11.26
CA ALA A 179 14.98 -3.75 -11.63
C ALA A 179 16.07 -3.91 -12.71
N ASN A 180 16.67 -5.09 -12.82
CA ASN A 180 17.64 -5.44 -13.88
C ASN A 180 16.99 -6.10 -15.10
N GLY A 181 15.67 -6.30 -15.10
CA GLY A 181 14.93 -6.92 -16.20
C GLY A 181 15.21 -8.43 -16.38
N VAL A 182 15.75 -9.11 -15.36
CA VAL A 182 16.08 -10.54 -15.40
C VAL A 182 15.01 -11.42 -14.76
N GLU A 183 14.10 -10.82 -13.99
CA GLU A 183 12.96 -11.50 -13.38
C GLU A 183 11.67 -10.70 -13.65
N PRO A 184 10.52 -11.37 -13.84
CA PRO A 184 9.23 -10.69 -13.91
C PRO A 184 8.88 -10.11 -12.54
N MET A 185 8.14 -9.00 -12.51
CA MET A 185 7.59 -8.44 -11.29
C MET A 185 6.47 -9.33 -10.75
N ASP A 186 6.37 -9.46 -9.42
CA ASP A 186 5.21 -10.05 -8.78
C ASP A 186 4.03 -9.07 -8.86
N SER A 187 2.85 -9.61 -9.12
CA SER A 187 1.64 -8.80 -9.32
C SER A 187 1.21 -8.08 -8.04
N THR A 188 0.71 -6.87 -8.18
CA THR A 188 0.01 -6.13 -7.10
C THR A 188 -1.19 -6.90 -6.56
N LEU A 189 -1.73 -7.85 -7.34
CA LEU A 189 -2.77 -8.77 -6.86
C LEU A 189 -2.35 -9.56 -5.60
N ASN A 190 -1.06 -9.75 -5.36
CA ASN A 190 -0.57 -10.37 -4.13
C ASN A 190 -0.84 -9.54 -2.86
N CYS A 191 -1.18 -8.26 -3.03
CA CYS A 191 -1.61 -7.40 -1.93
C CYS A 191 -3.08 -7.59 -1.56
N TYR A 192 -3.86 -8.37 -2.33
CA TYR A 192 -5.29 -8.54 -2.10
C TYR A 192 -5.57 -9.34 -0.84
N TYR A 193 -6.42 -8.78 0.03
CA TYR A 193 -7.00 -9.46 1.18
C TYR A 193 -8.33 -10.09 0.80
N SER A 194 -8.44 -11.42 0.98
CA SER A 194 -9.70 -12.16 0.85
C SER A 194 -10.15 -12.67 2.22
N PRO A 195 -11.24 -12.12 2.79
CA PRO A 195 -11.76 -12.59 4.09
C PRO A 195 -12.08 -14.09 4.10
N ASP A 196 -12.57 -14.62 2.99
CA ASP A 196 -12.93 -16.04 2.88
C ASP A 196 -11.69 -16.94 2.81
N LYS A 197 -10.68 -16.55 2.05
CA LYS A 197 -9.41 -17.28 1.97
C LYS A 197 -8.73 -17.31 3.34
N HIS A 198 -8.63 -16.18 4.00
CA HIS A 198 -8.05 -16.08 5.34
C HIS A 198 -8.79 -16.95 6.37
N ARG A 199 -10.13 -17.01 6.31
CA ARG A 199 -10.93 -17.89 7.16
C ARG A 199 -10.67 -19.37 6.90
N MET A 200 -10.38 -19.75 5.65
CA MET A 200 -10.03 -21.13 5.30
C MET A 200 -8.63 -21.48 5.79
N GLU A 201 -7.65 -20.59 5.59
CA GLU A 201 -6.28 -20.78 6.07
C GLU A 201 -6.22 -20.93 7.60
N LEU A 202 -6.92 -20.09 8.36
CA LEU A 202 -7.05 -20.22 9.82
C LEU A 202 -7.69 -21.56 10.25
N LYS A 203 -8.69 -22.06 9.51
CA LYS A 203 -9.28 -23.37 9.80
C LYS A 203 -8.29 -24.50 9.55
N GLU A 204 -7.52 -24.46 8.49
CA GLU A 204 -6.49 -25.46 8.18
C GLU A 204 -5.37 -25.45 9.23
N GLU A 205 -4.92 -24.28 9.65
CA GLU A 205 -3.92 -24.13 10.72
C GLU A 205 -4.43 -24.72 12.05
N LEU A 206 -5.67 -24.41 12.43
CA LEU A 206 -6.30 -24.96 13.64
C LEU A 206 -6.45 -26.49 13.57
N LEU A 207 -6.85 -27.03 12.43
CA LEU A 207 -6.96 -28.48 12.22
C LEU A 207 -5.58 -29.16 12.30
N ASN A 208 -4.55 -28.55 11.71
CA ASN A 208 -3.19 -29.05 11.76
C ASN A 208 -2.62 -28.97 13.18
N ALA A 209 -2.84 -27.88 13.92
CA ALA A 209 -2.41 -27.76 15.31
C ALA A 209 -3.07 -28.81 16.22
N HIS A 210 -4.35 -29.13 16.00
CA HIS A 210 -5.03 -30.21 16.73
C HIS A 210 -4.50 -31.59 16.38
N SER A 211 -4.11 -31.84 15.11
CA SER A 211 -3.55 -33.12 14.71
C SER A 211 -2.16 -33.38 15.32
N TYR A 212 -1.35 -32.36 15.51
CA TYR A 212 -0.05 -32.47 16.21
C TYR A 212 -0.19 -32.73 17.70
N ALA A 213 -1.25 -32.23 18.34
CA ALA A 213 -1.51 -32.46 19.77
C ALA A 213 -1.94 -33.92 20.09
N TYR A 214 -2.48 -34.62 19.11
CA TYR A 214 -2.90 -36.04 19.27
C TYR A 214 -1.80 -37.06 18.97
N VAL A 215 -0.68 -36.66 18.35
CA VAL A 215 0.44 -37.55 18.00
C VAL A 215 1.55 -37.56 19.05
N SER A 216 1.47 -36.66 20.05
CA SER A 216 2.48 -36.47 21.10
C SER A 216 2.07 -36.97 22.48
N ASN A 217 1.07 -37.85 22.59
CA ASN A 217 0.68 -38.57 23.82
C ASN A 217 0.86 -40.07 23.67
#